data_4b090b751330049502a66af3962b354c
#
_entry.id   4b090b751330049502a66af3962b354c
#
_cell.length_a   1.000
_cell.length_b   1.000
_cell.length_c   1.000
_cell.angle_alpha   90.00
_cell.angle_beta   90.00
_cell.angle_gamma   90.00
#
_symmetry.space_group_name_H-M   'P 1'
#
loop_
_entity.id
_entity.type
_entity.pdbx_description
1 polymer ?
#
loop_
_entity_poly.entity_id
_entity_poly.type
_entity_poly.pdbx_seq_one_letter_code
_entity_poly.pdbx_strand_id
1 'polypeptide(L)'
;MDVSPITWGPAAAASATAASTARASTAAPGTLDKEAFLKLLVAQLRNQDPSKPMDSSELMAQTTQLSTMEQLTALTKTSQESFALQMRMAAASLVGRQVTYAGESGATVTGAVTSVSYAGSVPTVTVGGKVVALDAVSSVTALDLATPAPAAPASSMTV
;
A
#
# COMPACT_ATOMS: atom_id res chain seq x y z
N MET A 1 -39.01 -47.65 20.97
CA MET A 1 -38.52 -46.87 19.81
C MET A 1 -39.47 -45.70 19.67
N ASP A 2 -39.12 -44.60 20.35
CA ASP A 2 -39.90 -43.37 20.34
C ASP A 2 -39.29 -42.40 19.32
N VAL A 3 -40.07 -42.10 18.28
CA VAL A 3 -39.74 -41.09 17.28
C VAL A 3 -40.48 -39.79 17.62
N SER A 4 -39.81 -38.85 18.24
CA SER A 4 -40.34 -37.51 18.47
C SER A 4 -40.43 -36.73 17.14
N PRO A 5 -41.54 -36.05 16.84
CA PRO A 5 -41.67 -35.24 15.64
C PRO A 5 -40.96 -33.90 15.80
N ILE A 6 -40.13 -33.54 14.79
CA ILE A 6 -39.50 -32.23 14.65
C ILE A 6 -40.58 -31.21 14.27
N THR A 7 -40.92 -30.33 15.19
CA THR A 7 -41.77 -29.16 14.94
C THR A 7 -40.96 -28.05 14.26
N TRP A 8 -41.28 -27.79 13.01
CA TRP A 8 -40.78 -26.63 12.28
C TRP A 8 -41.60 -25.41 12.66
N GLY A 9 -40.99 -24.52 13.47
CA GLY A 9 -41.57 -23.21 13.79
C GLY A 9 -41.42 -22.25 12.62
N PRO A 10 -42.40 -21.35 12.37
CA PRO A 10 -42.33 -20.39 11.30
C PRO A 10 -41.23 -19.33 11.59
N ALA A 11 -40.34 -19.17 10.62
CA ALA A 11 -39.33 -18.12 10.64
C ALA A 11 -40.01 -16.74 10.60
N ALA A 12 -39.85 -15.98 11.67
CA ALA A 12 -40.24 -14.57 11.69
C ALA A 12 -39.41 -13.81 10.66
N ALA A 13 -40.08 -13.29 9.65
CA ALA A 13 -39.49 -12.35 8.70
C ALA A 13 -39.14 -11.07 9.42
N ALA A 14 -37.87 -10.92 9.77
CA ALA A 14 -37.31 -9.64 10.21
C ALA A 14 -37.23 -8.73 8.99
N SER A 15 -38.17 -7.75 8.94
CA SER A 15 -38.12 -6.63 8.00
C SER A 15 -36.83 -5.86 8.22
N ALA A 16 -35.83 -6.09 7.38
CA ALA A 16 -34.65 -5.24 7.30
C ALA A 16 -35.07 -3.89 6.71
N THR A 17 -35.31 -2.93 7.60
CA THR A 17 -35.39 -1.51 7.23
C THR A 17 -34.02 -1.14 6.66
N ALA A 18 -33.95 -1.05 5.35
CA ALA A 18 -32.79 -0.48 4.66
C ALA A 18 -32.66 0.98 5.07
N ALA A 19 -31.84 1.23 6.09
CA ALA A 19 -31.31 2.56 6.35
C ALA A 19 -30.45 2.91 5.15
N SER A 20 -31.01 3.70 4.24
CA SER A 20 -30.28 4.40 3.19
C SER A 20 -29.34 5.37 3.88
N THR A 21 -28.16 4.91 4.24
CA THR A 21 -27.04 5.80 4.59
C THR A 21 -26.68 6.56 3.32
N ALA A 22 -27.19 7.80 3.25
CA ALA A 22 -26.69 8.80 2.32
C ALA A 22 -25.15 8.80 2.46
N ARG A 23 -24.47 8.23 1.46
CA ARG A 23 -23.03 8.43 1.31
C ARG A 23 -22.82 9.92 1.20
N ALA A 24 -22.45 10.54 2.30
CA ALA A 24 -21.85 11.85 2.26
C ALA A 24 -20.65 11.70 1.31
N SER A 25 -20.77 12.27 0.12
CA SER A 25 -19.69 12.41 -0.82
C SER A 25 -18.60 13.18 -0.08
N THR A 26 -17.59 12.50 0.39
CA THR A 26 -16.35 13.09 0.88
C THR A 26 -15.64 13.65 -0.35
N ALA A 27 -16.13 14.83 -0.79
CA ALA A 27 -15.37 15.65 -1.72
C ALA A 27 -14.02 15.94 -1.07
N ALA A 28 -12.94 15.74 -1.83
CA ALA A 28 -11.59 16.05 -1.36
C ALA A 28 -11.58 17.48 -0.79
N PRO A 29 -10.96 17.70 0.38
CA PRO A 29 -11.06 18.98 1.11
C PRO A 29 -10.71 20.22 0.29
N GLY A 30 -9.88 20.12 -0.74
CA GLY A 30 -9.50 21.24 -1.60
C GLY A 30 -10.53 21.65 -2.66
N THR A 31 -11.44 20.77 -3.07
CA THR A 31 -12.43 21.11 -4.12
C THR A 31 -13.59 21.92 -3.58
N LEU A 32 -14.01 21.69 -2.34
CA LEU A 32 -15.06 22.46 -1.68
C LEU A 32 -14.65 23.91 -1.42
N ASP A 33 -13.38 24.14 -1.05
CA ASP A 33 -12.85 25.47 -0.83
C ASP A 33 -12.83 26.29 -2.13
N LYS A 34 -12.44 25.69 -3.24
CA LYS A 34 -12.40 26.36 -4.54
C LYS A 34 -13.79 26.73 -5.05
N GLU A 35 -14.78 25.84 -4.92
CA GLU A 35 -16.16 26.13 -5.33
C GLU A 35 -16.83 27.15 -4.42
N ALA A 36 -16.64 27.05 -3.11
CA ALA A 36 -17.11 28.01 -2.14
C ALA A 36 -16.51 29.40 -2.41
N PHE A 37 -15.21 29.44 -2.71
CA PHE A 37 -14.52 30.68 -3.08
C PHE A 37 -15.09 31.32 -4.35
N LEU A 38 -15.28 30.54 -5.42
CA LEU A 38 -15.87 31.05 -6.67
C LEU A 38 -17.29 31.59 -6.47
N LYS A 39 -18.09 30.93 -5.63
CA LYS A 39 -19.43 31.41 -5.26
C LYS A 39 -19.38 32.75 -4.50
N LEU A 40 -18.45 32.90 -3.56
CA LEU A 40 -18.23 34.13 -2.83
C LEU A 40 -17.76 35.27 -3.75
N LEU A 41 -16.84 34.96 -4.68
CA LEU A 41 -16.34 35.92 -5.67
C LEU A 41 -17.46 36.43 -6.59
N VAL A 42 -18.32 35.54 -7.08
CA VAL A 42 -19.49 35.90 -7.90
C VAL A 42 -20.51 36.70 -7.08
N ALA A 43 -20.73 36.36 -5.81
CA ALA A 43 -21.60 37.10 -4.93
C ALA A 43 -21.07 38.51 -4.65
N GLN A 44 -19.74 38.64 -4.47
CA GLN A 44 -19.09 39.94 -4.28
C GLN A 44 -19.16 40.82 -5.55
N LEU A 45 -18.90 40.23 -6.73
CA LEU A 45 -19.04 40.92 -8.02
C LEU A 45 -20.46 41.44 -8.27
N ARG A 46 -21.49 40.72 -7.80
CA ARG A 46 -22.90 41.15 -7.92
C ARG A 46 -23.29 42.26 -6.95
N ASN A 47 -22.56 42.42 -5.85
CA ASN A 47 -22.93 43.33 -4.76
C ASN A 47 -21.84 44.38 -4.48
N GLN A 48 -20.85 44.56 -5.38
CA GLN A 48 -19.76 45.53 -5.25
C GLN A 48 -20.27 46.96 -5.50
N ASP A 49 -20.04 47.82 -4.52
CA ASP A 49 -20.09 49.26 -4.69
C ASP A 49 -18.78 49.71 -5.41
N PRO A 50 -18.88 50.39 -6.57
CA PRO A 50 -17.70 50.74 -7.38
C PRO A 50 -16.70 51.67 -6.68
N SER A 51 -17.04 52.17 -5.49
CA SER A 51 -16.23 53.14 -4.77
C SER A 51 -15.17 52.60 -3.82
N LYS A 52 -15.15 51.28 -3.56
CA LYS A 52 -14.17 50.60 -2.67
C LYS A 52 -13.84 49.20 -3.18
N PRO A 53 -12.86 49.06 -4.10
CA PRO A 53 -12.40 47.75 -4.48
C PRO A 53 -11.68 47.11 -3.27
N MET A 54 -12.26 46.06 -2.70
CA MET A 54 -11.55 45.25 -1.73
C MET A 54 -10.43 44.47 -2.47
N ASP A 55 -9.28 44.37 -1.79
CA ASP A 55 -8.03 43.77 -2.33
C ASP A 55 -8.22 42.27 -2.54
N SER A 56 -8.90 41.90 -3.64
CA SER A 56 -9.09 40.53 -4.08
C SER A 56 -7.74 39.81 -4.41
N SER A 57 -6.70 40.64 -4.65
CA SER A 57 -5.37 40.15 -5.02
C SER A 57 -4.70 39.38 -3.90
N GLU A 58 -4.83 39.82 -2.66
CA GLU A 58 -4.23 39.14 -1.51
C GLU A 58 -4.91 37.83 -1.22
N LEU A 59 -6.23 37.77 -1.31
CA LEU A 59 -7.01 36.53 -1.15
C LEU A 59 -6.71 35.53 -2.26
N MET A 60 -6.53 36.00 -3.50
CA MET A 60 -6.08 35.17 -4.61
C MET A 60 -4.67 34.63 -4.39
N ALA A 61 -3.75 35.44 -3.89
CA ALA A 61 -2.39 34.98 -3.58
C ALA A 61 -2.39 33.89 -2.52
N GLN A 62 -3.16 34.06 -1.44
CA GLN A 62 -3.28 33.05 -0.38
C GLN A 62 -3.90 31.75 -0.89
N THR A 63 -4.95 31.83 -1.71
CA THR A 63 -5.59 30.64 -2.31
C THR A 63 -4.65 29.92 -3.27
N THR A 64 -3.87 30.66 -4.06
CA THR A 64 -2.86 30.08 -4.96
C THR A 64 -1.77 29.37 -4.16
N GLN A 65 -1.33 29.97 -3.05
CA GLN A 65 -0.33 29.35 -2.18
C GLN A 65 -0.85 28.05 -1.54
N LEU A 66 -2.11 28.05 -1.07
CA LEU A 66 -2.76 26.85 -0.54
C LEU A 66 -2.85 25.75 -1.61
N SER A 67 -3.31 26.11 -2.81
CA SER A 67 -3.41 25.17 -3.94
C SER A 67 -2.04 24.57 -4.32
N THR A 68 -0.97 25.38 -4.26
CA THR A 68 0.39 24.90 -4.49
C THR A 68 0.81 23.89 -3.42
N MET A 69 0.51 24.16 -2.15
CA MET A 69 0.80 23.22 -1.04
C MET A 69 0.02 21.91 -1.19
N GLU A 70 -1.24 21.98 -1.60
CA GLU A 70 -2.04 20.78 -1.88
C GLU A 70 -1.44 19.94 -3.02
N GLN A 71 -1.00 20.60 -4.11
CA GLN A 71 -0.34 19.92 -5.23
C GLN A 71 0.98 19.27 -4.81
N LEU A 72 1.79 19.94 -3.99
CA LEU A 72 3.03 19.37 -3.46
C LEU A 72 2.75 18.17 -2.55
N THR A 73 1.72 18.25 -1.72
CA THR A 73 1.30 17.12 -0.86
C THR A 73 0.83 15.94 -1.70
N ALA A 74 0.03 16.17 -2.73
CA ALA A 74 -0.43 15.13 -3.66
C ALA A 74 0.74 14.49 -4.41
N LEU A 75 1.71 15.30 -4.87
CA LEU A 75 2.91 14.82 -5.54
C LEU A 75 3.76 13.94 -4.59
N THR A 76 3.93 14.37 -3.35
CA THR A 76 4.66 13.60 -2.33
C THR A 76 3.98 12.25 -2.09
N LYS A 77 2.65 12.24 -1.97
CA LYS A 77 1.88 11.01 -1.80
C LYS A 77 2.05 10.06 -2.99
N THR A 78 1.91 10.56 -4.21
CA THR A 78 2.10 9.76 -5.43
C THR A 78 3.52 9.20 -5.53
N SER A 79 4.52 9.99 -5.13
CA SER A 79 5.92 9.54 -5.08
C SER A 79 6.11 8.40 -4.08
N GLN A 80 5.53 8.51 -2.89
CA GLN A 80 5.57 7.46 -1.86
C GLN A 80 4.87 6.18 -2.32
N GLU A 81 3.71 6.30 -2.97
CA GLU A 81 2.98 5.16 -3.54
C GLU A 81 3.80 4.46 -4.63
N SER A 82 4.43 5.23 -5.52
CA SER A 82 5.31 4.70 -6.56
C SER A 82 6.51 3.97 -5.97
N PHE A 83 7.14 4.53 -4.94
CA PHE A 83 8.25 3.89 -4.24
C PHE A 83 7.80 2.58 -3.56
N ALA A 84 6.65 2.59 -2.89
CA ALA A 84 6.11 1.39 -2.25
C ALA A 84 5.84 0.26 -3.26
N LEU A 85 5.33 0.59 -4.45
CA LEU A 85 5.14 -0.38 -5.53
C LEU A 85 6.48 -0.95 -6.03
N GLN A 86 7.50 -0.11 -6.21
CA GLN A 86 8.83 -0.56 -6.61
C GLN A 86 9.44 -1.51 -5.56
N MET A 87 9.32 -1.18 -4.27
CA MET A 87 9.77 -2.04 -3.18
C MET A 87 9.05 -3.39 -3.16
N ARG A 88 7.75 -3.40 -3.44
CA ARG A 88 6.97 -4.66 -3.54
C ARG A 88 7.43 -5.51 -4.71
N MET A 89 7.69 -4.92 -5.87
CA MET A 89 8.21 -5.63 -7.04
C MET A 89 9.61 -6.18 -6.77
N ALA A 90 10.48 -5.39 -6.16
CA ALA A 90 11.82 -5.83 -5.77
C ALA A 90 11.75 -7.02 -4.80
N ALA A 91 10.93 -6.91 -3.76
CA ALA A 91 10.75 -7.99 -2.79
C ALA A 91 10.19 -9.27 -3.43
N ALA A 92 9.20 -9.15 -4.32
CA ALA A 92 8.63 -10.30 -5.03
C ALA A 92 9.68 -11.04 -5.87
N SER A 93 10.63 -10.33 -6.47
CA SER A 93 11.70 -10.92 -7.27
C SER A 93 12.72 -11.74 -6.47
N LEU A 94 12.71 -11.63 -5.14
CA LEU A 94 13.58 -12.36 -4.25
C LEU A 94 13.07 -13.77 -3.91
N VAL A 95 11.79 -14.05 -4.13
CA VAL A 95 11.23 -15.39 -3.84
C VAL A 95 11.95 -16.44 -4.68
N GLY A 96 12.42 -17.49 -4.02
CA GLY A 96 13.21 -18.56 -4.64
C GLY A 96 14.67 -18.19 -4.91
N ARG A 97 15.13 -17.01 -4.47
CA ARG A 97 16.54 -16.63 -4.51
C ARG A 97 17.21 -16.81 -3.16
N GLN A 98 18.52 -16.89 -3.17
CA GLN A 98 19.33 -16.93 -1.96
C GLN A 98 19.70 -15.49 -1.57
N VAL A 99 19.46 -15.12 -0.33
CA VAL A 99 19.79 -13.79 0.20
C VAL A 99 20.71 -13.92 1.41
N THR A 100 21.48 -12.87 1.62
CA THR A 100 22.39 -12.74 2.75
C THR A 100 21.97 -11.53 3.56
N TYR A 101 21.93 -11.65 4.89
CA TYR A 101 21.59 -10.57 5.82
C TYR A 101 22.41 -10.68 7.10
N ALA A 102 22.50 -9.59 7.85
CA ALA A 102 23.14 -9.59 9.17
C ALA A 102 22.18 -10.19 10.21
N GLY A 103 22.57 -11.28 10.84
CA GLY A 103 21.84 -11.88 11.96
C GLY A 103 21.95 -11.03 13.24
N GLU A 104 21.21 -11.42 14.29
CA GLU A 104 21.16 -10.70 15.56
C GLU A 104 22.51 -10.56 16.27
N SER A 105 23.41 -11.52 16.05
CA SER A 105 24.80 -11.50 16.57
C SER A 105 25.77 -10.73 15.69
N GLY A 106 25.32 -10.07 14.63
CA GLY A 106 26.16 -9.46 13.62
C GLY A 106 26.80 -10.44 12.64
N ALA A 107 26.60 -11.73 12.82
CA ALA A 107 27.07 -12.75 11.89
C ALA A 107 26.25 -12.72 10.60
N THR A 108 26.93 -12.93 9.48
CA THR A 108 26.29 -13.01 8.18
C THR A 108 25.54 -14.34 8.04
N VAL A 109 24.24 -14.26 7.75
CA VAL A 109 23.37 -15.43 7.53
C VAL A 109 22.93 -15.44 6.08
N THR A 110 23.03 -16.60 5.44
CA THR A 110 22.58 -16.80 4.07
C THR A 110 21.48 -17.86 4.04
N GLY A 111 20.44 -17.62 3.27
CA GLY A 111 19.33 -18.55 3.14
C GLY A 111 18.41 -18.23 1.96
N ALA A 112 17.60 -19.22 1.58
CA ALA A 112 16.62 -19.04 0.51
C ALA A 112 15.39 -18.28 1.01
N VAL A 113 14.89 -17.35 0.20
CA VAL A 113 13.64 -16.65 0.44
C VAL A 113 12.47 -17.56 0.08
N THR A 114 11.62 -17.87 1.05
CA THR A 114 10.47 -18.74 0.87
C THR A 114 9.17 -17.97 0.64
N SER A 115 9.05 -16.78 1.22
CA SER A 115 7.86 -15.92 1.06
C SER A 115 8.18 -14.46 1.30
N VAL A 116 7.27 -13.58 0.87
CA VAL A 116 7.33 -12.13 1.07
C VAL A 116 6.02 -11.68 1.70
N SER A 117 6.11 -10.76 2.65
CA SER A 117 4.94 -10.10 3.27
C SER A 117 4.98 -8.59 2.99
N TYR A 118 3.81 -8.05 2.67
CA TYR A 118 3.59 -6.62 2.38
C TYR A 118 2.74 -5.93 3.45
N ALA A 119 2.67 -6.50 4.65
CA ALA A 119 1.82 -5.99 5.72
C ALA A 119 2.30 -4.65 6.30
N GLY A 120 3.60 -4.35 6.20
CA GLY A 120 4.21 -3.11 6.68
C GLY A 120 4.53 -2.12 5.57
N SER A 121 5.03 -0.94 5.98
CA SER A 121 5.55 0.08 5.06
C SER A 121 6.79 -0.39 4.29
N VAL A 122 7.62 -1.20 4.91
CA VAL A 122 8.74 -1.91 4.30
C VAL A 122 8.35 -3.39 4.15
N PRO A 123 8.45 -3.97 2.95
CA PRO A 123 8.23 -5.40 2.76
C PRO A 123 9.20 -6.24 3.59
N THR A 124 8.75 -7.39 4.06
CA THR A 124 9.60 -8.36 4.76
C THR A 124 9.69 -9.65 3.97
N VAL A 125 10.83 -10.31 4.04
CA VAL A 125 11.10 -11.61 3.40
C VAL A 125 11.27 -12.68 4.48
N THR A 126 10.80 -13.88 4.23
CA THR A 126 11.03 -15.03 5.13
C THR A 126 12.20 -15.84 4.61
N VAL A 127 13.25 -15.96 5.42
CA VAL A 127 14.49 -16.68 5.11
C VAL A 127 14.75 -17.72 6.18
N GLY A 128 14.69 -18.99 5.83
CA GLY A 128 14.89 -20.08 6.81
C GLY A 128 13.91 -20.07 7.98
N GLY A 129 12.68 -19.59 7.78
CA GLY A 129 11.66 -19.43 8.84
C GLY A 129 11.76 -18.13 9.64
N LYS A 130 12.79 -17.30 9.44
CA LYS A 130 12.97 -16.01 10.07
C LYS A 130 12.48 -14.89 9.17
N VAL A 131 11.75 -13.93 9.75
CA VAL A 131 11.29 -12.73 9.04
C VAL A 131 12.38 -11.66 9.07
N VAL A 132 12.78 -11.18 7.89
CA VAL A 132 13.85 -10.19 7.68
C VAL A 132 13.27 -9.03 6.88
N ALA A 133 13.54 -7.80 7.29
CA ALA A 133 13.14 -6.62 6.53
C ALA A 133 13.95 -6.55 5.22
N LEU A 134 13.33 -6.07 4.16
CA LEU A 134 13.96 -6.03 2.82
C LEU A 134 15.23 -5.17 2.81
N ASP A 135 15.25 -4.10 3.59
CA ASP A 135 16.38 -3.18 3.75
C ASP A 135 17.57 -3.79 4.52
N ALA A 136 17.34 -4.87 5.29
CA ALA A 136 18.39 -5.62 5.97
C ALA A 136 19.10 -6.65 5.07
N VAL A 137 18.60 -6.90 3.85
CA VAL A 137 19.22 -7.80 2.89
C VAL A 137 20.44 -7.13 2.28
N SER A 138 21.62 -7.75 2.49
CA SER A 138 22.90 -7.22 2.02
C SER A 138 23.26 -7.68 0.61
N SER A 139 22.89 -8.90 0.22
CA SER A 139 23.16 -9.43 -1.12
C SER A 139 22.12 -10.44 -1.56
N VAL A 140 22.01 -10.63 -2.87
CA VAL A 140 21.10 -11.58 -3.51
C VAL A 140 21.86 -12.39 -4.54
N THR A 141 21.77 -13.71 -4.46
CA THR A 141 22.34 -14.63 -5.44
C THR A 141 21.26 -15.52 -6.04
N ALA A 142 21.46 -16.01 -7.25
CA ALA A 142 20.60 -17.05 -7.78
C ALA A 142 20.69 -18.29 -6.89
N LEU A 143 19.58 -19.01 -6.73
CA LEU A 143 19.64 -20.33 -6.10
C LEU A 143 20.42 -21.23 -7.06
N ASP A 144 21.62 -21.64 -6.65
CA ASP A 144 22.39 -22.63 -7.39
C ASP A 144 21.70 -23.98 -7.16
N LEU A 145 20.83 -24.35 -8.10
CA LEU A 145 20.34 -25.70 -8.21
C LEU A 145 21.55 -26.51 -8.70
N ALA A 146 22.43 -26.91 -7.76
CA ALA A 146 23.59 -27.74 -8.07
C ALA A 146 23.10 -28.88 -8.96
N THR A 147 23.44 -28.81 -10.24
CA THR A 147 23.37 -29.96 -11.14
C THR A 147 24.16 -31.04 -10.45
N PRO A 148 23.58 -32.23 -10.12
CA PRO A 148 24.31 -33.28 -9.48
C PRO A 148 25.56 -33.53 -10.34
N ALA A 149 26.74 -33.45 -9.72
CA ALA A 149 28.00 -33.71 -10.39
C ALA A 149 27.89 -35.06 -11.10
N PRO A 150 28.30 -35.18 -12.36
CA PRO A 150 28.29 -36.46 -13.06
C PRO A 150 29.08 -37.44 -12.21
N ALA A 151 28.44 -38.57 -11.85
CA ALA A 151 29.05 -39.63 -11.08
C ALA A 151 30.37 -40.01 -11.76
N ALA A 152 31.48 -39.91 -11.03
CA ALA A 152 32.77 -40.33 -11.52
C ALA A 152 32.67 -41.81 -12.02
N PRO A 153 33.25 -42.16 -13.19
CA PRO A 153 33.21 -43.53 -13.68
C PRO A 153 33.89 -44.42 -12.66
N ALA A 154 33.16 -45.45 -12.23
CA ALA A 154 33.71 -46.50 -11.37
C ALA A 154 34.96 -47.10 -12.06
N SER A 155 36.13 -46.90 -11.44
CA SER A 155 37.36 -47.53 -11.88
C SER A 155 37.18 -49.05 -11.78
N SER A 156 37.04 -49.71 -12.93
CA SER A 156 37.08 -51.18 -13.00
C SER A 156 38.48 -51.65 -12.58
N MET A 157 38.58 -52.17 -11.37
CA MET A 157 39.74 -52.98 -10.98
C MET A 157 39.69 -54.29 -11.77
N THR A 158 40.59 -54.44 -12.74
CA THR A 158 40.89 -55.73 -13.39
C THR A 158 41.94 -56.42 -12.54
N VAL A 159 41.59 -57.61 -12.14
CA VAL A 159 42.53 -58.60 -11.55
C VAL A 159 43.34 -59.30 -12.66
#